data_18d86c2535608b054a37216edfbe6c3e
#
_entry.id   18d86c2535608b054a37216edfbe6c3e
#
_cell.length_a   1.000
_cell.length_b   1.000
_cell.length_c   1.000
_cell.angle_alpha   90.00
_cell.angle_beta   90.00
_cell.angle_gamma   90.00
#
_symmetry.space_group_name_H-M   'P 1'
#
loop_
_entity.id
_entity.type
_entity.pdbx_description
1 polymer ?
#
loop_
_entity_poly.entity_id
_entity_poly.type
_entity_poly.pdbx_seq_one_letter_code
_entity_poly.pdbx_strand_id
1 'polypeptide(L)'
;AEAQAEARVLMLSAHNILSPANGNPLTVPTQDMIIGAFYLTEHVEGAKGEGSVFRRLDQVERAIEAGEVSLHAQIEFRSPRTQISGENEDGKVSYLATTAGRVLFNHALPEDFPWVNTKVTKREMGAIVEQLAREFEKATVATSLDALKDLCFHWAMKSGVTVSVDDVKTPSTKKSILEKHEAEAEKVEKQFRRGIITDGERRQKEVEIWSLATEEVKNDMEKGLQEESFNPIDMMVGSGARGNMMQVRQIAGMRGLVANPRGDMIPRPIKSNFREGLAMLEYYIATPGARKGLVDTALRTADSGYLTRRLVDVSQEVIINTDDPFADGAKPPSAWVEDVYPEDYYVDSTGNYVGIQPQNPGDEKKRAYLRTRLYGRVLAEDVTLSDGTVFDKANMVTEEMMDALANDPEISKVRCLTPLTDESETGISVASYGMSMATGGFIEVGEAVGVIAAQSIGEPGTQLTMRTFHTGGIAGKDLAGG
;
A
#
# COMPACT_ATOMS: atom_id res chain seq x y z
N ALA A 1 0.71 -40.83 -7.34
CA ALA A 1 2.08 -40.50 -6.85
C ALA A 1 2.54 -39.18 -7.47
N GLU A 2 2.51 -39.03 -8.82
CA GLU A 2 2.96 -37.83 -9.52
C GLU A 2 2.19 -36.57 -9.11
N ALA A 3 0.87 -36.58 -9.18
CA ALA A 3 0.04 -35.46 -8.76
C ALA A 3 0.24 -35.03 -7.29
N GLN A 4 0.59 -35.97 -6.40
CA GLN A 4 0.92 -35.64 -5.01
C GLN A 4 2.28 -34.98 -4.88
N ALA A 5 3.25 -35.38 -5.69
CA ALA A 5 4.57 -34.76 -5.74
C ALA A 5 4.45 -33.34 -6.33
N GLU A 6 3.75 -33.15 -7.43
CA GLU A 6 3.47 -31.86 -8.04
C GLU A 6 2.74 -30.92 -7.07
N ALA A 7 1.69 -31.40 -6.39
CA ALA A 7 0.98 -30.59 -5.40
C ALA A 7 1.89 -30.12 -4.25
N ARG A 8 2.81 -30.96 -3.79
CA ARG A 8 3.76 -30.59 -2.73
C ARG A 8 4.81 -29.58 -3.22
N VAL A 9 5.26 -29.69 -4.46
CA VAL A 9 6.29 -28.80 -5.02
C VAL A 9 5.70 -27.46 -5.47
N LEU A 10 4.57 -27.50 -6.17
CA LEU A 10 4.00 -26.30 -6.81
C LEU A 10 2.99 -25.56 -5.94
N MET A 11 2.22 -26.25 -5.09
CA MET A 11 1.11 -25.64 -4.33
C MET A 11 1.42 -25.36 -2.87
N LEU A 12 2.60 -25.74 -2.37
CA LEU A 12 2.96 -25.45 -0.98
C LEU A 12 3.08 -23.93 -0.78
N SER A 13 2.42 -23.39 0.26
CA SER A 13 2.41 -21.96 0.54
C SER A 13 3.79 -21.36 0.76
N ALA A 14 4.73 -22.13 1.34
CA ALA A 14 6.12 -21.70 1.51
C ALA A 14 6.87 -21.45 0.19
N HIS A 15 6.40 -22.03 -0.92
CA HIS A 15 6.96 -21.82 -2.26
C HIS A 15 6.28 -20.67 -3.03
N ASN A 16 5.11 -20.21 -2.57
CA ASN A 16 4.29 -19.20 -3.23
C ASN A 16 4.09 -17.98 -2.33
N ILE A 17 5.15 -17.47 -1.76
CA ILE A 17 5.11 -16.30 -0.85
C ILE A 17 4.92 -15.01 -1.64
N LEU A 18 5.60 -14.88 -2.79
CA LEU A 18 5.57 -13.69 -3.64
C LEU A 18 4.57 -13.85 -4.79
N SER A 19 3.92 -12.76 -5.16
CA SER A 19 3.00 -12.72 -6.29
C SER A 19 3.75 -12.73 -7.63
N PRO A 20 3.38 -13.57 -8.60
CA PRO A 20 3.95 -13.53 -9.93
C PRO A 20 3.58 -12.26 -10.72
N ALA A 21 2.57 -11.50 -10.28
CA ALA A 21 2.12 -10.29 -10.95
C ALA A 21 3.02 -9.08 -10.70
N ASN A 22 3.45 -8.89 -9.45
CA ASN A 22 4.17 -7.68 -9.02
C ASN A 22 5.29 -7.93 -7.99
N GLY A 23 5.52 -9.18 -7.59
CA GLY A 23 6.53 -9.54 -6.59
C GLY A 23 6.16 -9.15 -5.15
N ASN A 24 4.98 -8.61 -4.91
CA ASN A 24 4.55 -8.32 -3.55
C ASN A 24 4.19 -9.60 -2.79
N PRO A 25 4.41 -9.66 -1.47
CA PRO A 25 4.08 -10.84 -0.69
C PRO A 25 2.56 -11.07 -0.69
N LEU A 26 2.16 -12.33 -0.97
CA LEU A 26 0.76 -12.79 -0.90
C LEU A 26 0.39 -13.24 0.52
N THR A 27 1.32 -13.92 1.21
CA THR A 27 1.13 -14.47 2.54
C THR A 27 1.50 -13.47 3.63
N VAL A 28 0.76 -12.36 3.69
CA VAL A 28 0.96 -11.31 4.70
C VAL A 28 -0.03 -11.50 5.84
N PRO A 29 0.38 -11.33 7.11
CA PRO A 29 -0.55 -11.23 8.23
C PRO A 29 -1.64 -10.19 7.96
N THR A 30 -2.89 -10.52 8.31
CA THR A 30 -4.05 -9.67 8.04
C THR A 30 -4.97 -9.56 9.25
N GLN A 31 -5.88 -8.59 9.25
CA GLN A 31 -6.95 -8.44 10.24
C GLN A 31 -6.46 -8.52 11.69
N ASP A 32 -6.84 -9.54 12.44
CA ASP A 32 -6.52 -9.68 13.86
C ASP A 32 -5.01 -9.76 14.13
N MET A 33 -4.26 -10.36 13.22
CA MET A 33 -2.79 -10.39 13.32
C MET A 33 -2.19 -8.99 13.25
N ILE A 34 -2.71 -8.13 12.36
CA ILE A 34 -2.27 -6.74 12.27
C ILE A 34 -2.64 -5.96 13.53
N ILE A 35 -3.85 -6.17 14.07
CA ILE A 35 -4.27 -5.54 15.33
C ILE A 35 -3.33 -5.96 16.47
N GLY A 36 -2.99 -7.24 16.55
CA GLY A 36 -2.06 -7.74 17.56
C GLY A 36 -0.66 -7.14 17.44
N ALA A 37 -0.10 -7.08 16.24
CA ALA A 37 1.20 -6.46 15.98
C ALA A 37 1.18 -4.94 16.28
N PHE A 38 0.12 -4.25 15.88
CA PHE A 38 -0.07 -2.83 16.15
C PHE A 38 -0.15 -2.55 17.65
N TYR A 39 -0.97 -3.31 18.40
CA TYR A 39 -1.07 -3.21 19.85
C TYR A 39 0.27 -3.47 20.53
N LEU A 40 0.99 -4.52 20.11
CA LEU A 40 2.28 -4.90 20.67
C LEU A 40 3.35 -3.82 20.48
N THR A 41 3.35 -3.15 19.31
CA THR A 41 4.41 -2.19 18.94
C THR A 41 4.05 -0.72 19.22
N GLU A 42 2.89 -0.45 19.81
CA GLU A 42 2.48 0.89 20.22
C GLU A 42 3.36 1.42 21.34
N HIS A 43 3.52 2.74 21.39
CA HIS A 43 4.25 3.45 22.43
C HIS A 43 3.31 4.38 23.19
N VAL A 44 3.39 4.37 24.51
CA VAL A 44 2.62 5.28 25.38
C VAL A 44 3.58 6.00 26.32
N GLU A 45 3.62 7.31 26.23
CA GLU A 45 4.43 8.16 27.09
C GLU A 45 3.93 8.08 28.56
N GLY A 46 4.86 8.06 29.52
CA GLY A 46 4.52 7.99 30.93
C GLY A 46 4.01 6.62 31.40
N ALA A 47 4.16 5.56 30.60
CA ALA A 47 3.74 4.24 30.97
C ALA A 47 4.61 3.67 32.10
N LYS A 48 4.02 2.79 32.94
CA LYS A 48 4.71 2.18 34.09
C LYS A 48 6.01 1.47 33.67
N GLY A 49 7.13 1.79 34.29
CA GLY A 49 8.43 1.19 34.02
C GLY A 49 9.23 1.88 32.92
N GLU A 50 8.84 3.08 32.50
CA GLU A 50 9.58 3.88 31.52
C GLU A 50 11.02 4.16 32.02
N GLY A 51 12.00 4.08 31.10
CA GLY A 51 13.42 4.28 31.39
C GLY A 51 14.11 3.08 32.03
N SER A 52 13.43 1.94 32.21
CA SER A 52 14.05 0.71 32.70
C SER A 52 15.04 0.16 31.68
N VAL A 53 16.18 -0.37 32.21
CA VAL A 53 17.30 -0.88 31.38
C VAL A 53 17.35 -2.40 31.45
N PHE A 54 17.31 -3.07 30.29
CA PHE A 54 17.34 -4.52 30.17
C PHE A 54 18.46 -4.99 29.24
N ARG A 55 19.04 -6.15 29.58
CA ARG A 55 20.14 -6.76 28.82
C ARG A 55 19.74 -8.01 28.06
N ARG A 56 18.65 -8.66 28.47
CA ARG A 56 18.18 -9.94 27.92
C ARG A 56 16.67 -9.97 27.85
N LEU A 57 16.17 -10.73 26.88
CA LEU A 57 14.75 -10.89 26.66
C LEU A 57 14.01 -11.44 27.90
N ASP A 58 14.58 -12.47 28.53
CA ASP A 58 13.96 -13.10 29.71
C ASP A 58 13.75 -12.12 30.88
N GLN A 59 14.55 -11.06 30.96
CA GLN A 59 14.37 -10.00 31.96
C GLN A 59 13.14 -9.12 31.59
N VAL A 60 12.96 -8.82 30.32
CA VAL A 60 11.81 -8.03 29.84
C VAL A 60 10.51 -8.81 30.06
N GLU A 61 10.48 -10.11 29.71
CA GLU A 61 9.32 -10.98 29.90
C GLU A 61 8.92 -11.06 31.38
N ARG A 62 9.87 -11.31 32.26
CA ARG A 62 9.60 -11.36 33.72
C ARG A 62 9.11 -10.04 34.28
N ALA A 63 9.67 -8.91 33.81
CA ALA A 63 9.23 -7.58 34.24
C ALA A 63 7.79 -7.26 33.78
N ILE A 64 7.43 -7.74 32.59
CA ILE A 64 6.05 -7.62 32.08
C ILE A 64 5.09 -8.50 32.87
N GLU A 65 5.47 -9.77 33.14
CA GLU A 65 4.66 -10.72 33.92
C GLU A 65 4.49 -10.27 35.38
N ALA A 66 5.55 -9.71 35.98
CA ALA A 66 5.49 -9.13 37.32
C ALA A 66 4.69 -7.82 37.37
N GLY A 67 4.34 -7.26 36.22
CA GLY A 67 3.64 -5.97 36.11
C GLY A 67 4.51 -4.79 36.56
N GLU A 68 5.83 -4.92 36.52
CA GLU A 68 6.79 -3.85 36.83
C GLU A 68 6.92 -2.89 35.65
N VAL A 69 6.85 -3.41 34.42
CA VAL A 69 6.96 -2.67 33.17
C VAL A 69 5.72 -2.92 32.32
N SER A 70 5.15 -1.83 31.79
CA SER A 70 4.08 -1.92 30.81
C SER A 70 4.62 -2.36 29.45
N LEU A 71 3.82 -3.10 28.68
CA LEU A 71 4.15 -3.50 27.31
C LEU A 71 4.53 -2.32 26.42
N HIS A 72 3.87 -1.17 26.62
CA HIS A 72 4.00 0.04 25.81
C HIS A 72 5.02 1.06 26.36
N ALA A 73 5.66 0.72 27.50
CA ALA A 73 6.65 1.59 28.12
C ALA A 73 7.93 1.66 27.29
N GLN A 74 8.50 2.84 27.18
CA GLN A 74 9.82 3.02 26.59
C GLN A 74 10.89 2.51 27.54
N ILE A 75 11.72 1.60 27.04
CA ILE A 75 12.83 0.97 27.77
C ILE A 75 14.13 1.12 27.03
N GLU A 76 15.24 0.96 27.71
CA GLU A 76 16.56 0.83 27.11
C GLU A 76 16.95 -0.64 27.02
N PHE A 77 17.10 -1.16 25.81
CA PHE A 77 17.42 -2.57 25.59
C PHE A 77 18.76 -2.76 24.91
N ARG A 78 19.59 -3.68 25.42
CA ARG A 78 20.81 -4.10 24.76
C ARG A 78 20.47 -5.15 23.70
N SER A 79 20.41 -4.72 22.43
CA SER A 79 20.19 -5.68 21.34
C SER A 79 21.39 -6.61 21.17
N PRO A 80 21.20 -7.91 21.00
CA PRO A 80 22.26 -8.84 20.61
C PRO A 80 22.68 -8.65 19.14
N ARG A 81 21.89 -7.96 18.33
CA ARG A 81 22.14 -7.74 16.89
C ARG A 81 23.28 -6.74 16.72
N THR A 82 24.35 -7.18 16.07
CA THR A 82 25.61 -6.46 15.89
C THR A 82 25.50 -5.09 15.23
N GLN A 83 24.47 -4.85 14.43
CA GLN A 83 24.23 -3.58 13.74
C GLN A 83 23.78 -2.44 14.68
N ILE A 84 23.27 -2.76 15.88
CA ILE A 84 22.71 -1.80 16.82
C ILE A 84 23.55 -1.72 18.08
N SER A 85 24.30 -2.78 18.42
CA SER A 85 25.24 -2.83 19.54
C SER A 85 26.63 -2.35 19.11
N GLY A 86 26.72 -1.19 18.42
CA GLY A 86 28.00 -0.53 18.22
C GLY A 86 28.58 -0.18 19.59
N GLU A 87 29.83 -0.57 19.88
CA GLU A 87 30.61 0.12 20.88
C GLU A 87 30.75 1.56 20.40
N ASN A 88 30.23 2.52 21.17
CA ASN A 88 30.55 3.92 20.91
C ASN A 88 32.08 4.08 20.98
N GLU A 89 32.64 5.09 20.31
CA GLU A 89 34.09 5.41 20.29
C GLU A 89 34.74 5.37 21.68
N ASP A 90 33.93 5.44 22.76
CA ASP A 90 34.33 5.33 24.18
C ASP A 90 34.32 3.89 24.76
N GLY A 91 34.09 2.83 23.98
CA GLY A 91 34.01 1.45 24.44
C GLY A 91 32.81 1.15 25.33
N LYS A 92 31.80 2.00 25.38
CA LYS A 92 30.56 1.78 26.14
C LYS A 92 29.54 1.05 25.28
N VAL A 93 28.88 0.06 25.85
CA VAL A 93 27.80 -0.68 25.24
C VAL A 93 26.64 0.26 24.93
N SER A 94 26.26 0.33 23.67
CA SER A 94 25.11 1.11 23.23
C SER A 94 23.81 0.39 23.59
N TYR A 95 22.88 1.10 24.21
CA TYR A 95 21.52 0.66 24.46
C TYR A 95 20.57 1.33 23.45
N LEU A 96 19.62 0.55 22.98
CA LEU A 96 18.59 1.05 22.06
C LEU A 96 17.35 1.46 22.86
N ALA A 97 16.90 2.70 22.67
CA ALA A 97 15.60 3.14 23.17
C ALA A 97 14.49 2.50 22.33
N THR A 98 13.68 1.65 22.94
CA THR A 98 12.61 0.89 22.29
C THR A 98 11.48 0.63 23.28
N THR A 99 10.42 -0.06 22.88
CA THR A 99 9.36 -0.50 23.80
C THR A 99 9.51 -1.98 24.15
N ALA A 100 9.02 -2.38 25.32
CA ALA A 100 9.03 -3.76 25.74
C ALA A 100 8.34 -4.68 24.71
N GLY A 101 7.23 -4.22 24.11
CA GLY A 101 6.54 -4.96 23.06
C GLY A 101 7.34 -5.10 21.76
N ARG A 102 8.11 -4.08 21.34
CA ARG A 102 8.97 -4.18 20.14
C ARG A 102 10.11 -5.17 20.34
N VAL A 103 10.61 -5.32 21.56
CA VAL A 103 11.61 -6.36 21.90
C VAL A 103 11.02 -7.75 21.64
N LEU A 104 9.80 -8.01 22.12
CA LEU A 104 9.10 -9.28 21.87
C LEU A 104 8.83 -9.51 20.38
N PHE A 105 8.41 -8.47 19.65
CA PHE A 105 8.17 -8.54 18.20
C PHE A 105 9.43 -8.92 17.42
N ASN A 106 10.55 -8.26 17.71
CA ASN A 106 11.82 -8.54 17.06
C ASN A 106 12.37 -9.94 17.36
N HIS A 107 11.99 -10.53 18.49
CA HIS A 107 12.41 -11.90 18.83
C HIS A 107 11.74 -12.96 17.92
N ALA A 108 10.56 -12.67 17.36
CA ALA A 108 9.90 -13.55 16.41
C ALA A 108 10.54 -13.51 15.01
N LEU A 109 11.42 -12.53 14.74
CA LEU A 109 12.15 -12.38 13.48
C LEU A 109 13.53 -13.06 13.58
N PRO A 110 14.15 -13.49 12.46
CA PRO A 110 15.51 -14.05 12.43
C PRO A 110 16.53 -13.11 13.06
N GLU A 111 17.60 -13.66 13.64
CA GLU A 111 18.64 -12.87 14.31
C GLU A 111 19.35 -11.88 13.40
N ASP A 112 19.50 -12.23 12.13
CA ASP A 112 20.15 -11.39 11.11
C ASP A 112 19.22 -10.34 10.49
N PHE A 113 17.92 -10.36 10.84
CA PHE A 113 16.95 -9.38 10.32
C PHE A 113 17.18 -8.00 10.98
N PRO A 114 17.07 -6.88 10.25
CA PRO A 114 17.19 -5.54 10.79
C PRO A 114 16.20 -5.29 11.94
N TRP A 115 16.62 -4.51 12.93
CA TRP A 115 15.78 -4.23 14.09
C TRP A 115 14.61 -3.29 13.74
N VAL A 116 13.40 -3.78 13.98
CA VAL A 116 12.16 -3.01 13.77
C VAL A 116 11.86 -2.19 15.02
N ASN A 117 12.02 -0.86 14.94
CA ASN A 117 11.74 0.07 16.05
C ASN A 117 10.61 1.04 15.74
N THR A 118 9.76 0.71 14.81
CA THR A 118 8.59 1.50 14.42
C THR A 118 7.30 0.81 14.85
N LYS A 119 6.20 1.56 14.85
CA LYS A 119 4.86 1.02 15.01
C LYS A 119 4.51 0.19 13.78
N VAL A 120 4.13 -1.06 13.97
CA VAL A 120 3.87 -1.99 12.86
C VAL A 120 2.43 -1.91 12.42
N THR A 121 2.20 -1.31 11.27
CA THR A 121 0.92 -1.31 10.55
C THR A 121 0.91 -2.39 9.46
N LYS A 122 -0.19 -2.49 8.72
CA LYS A 122 -0.29 -3.41 7.57
C LYS A 122 0.79 -3.15 6.52
N ARG A 123 1.17 -1.88 6.31
CA ARG A 123 2.20 -1.49 5.33
C ARG A 123 3.59 -1.95 5.77
N GLU A 124 3.96 -1.66 7.01
CA GLU A 124 5.25 -2.08 7.58
C GLU A 124 5.34 -3.61 7.66
N MET A 125 4.27 -4.29 8.04
CA MET A 125 4.22 -5.75 8.03
C MET A 125 4.43 -6.32 6.62
N GLY A 126 3.83 -5.70 5.60
CA GLY A 126 4.07 -6.07 4.21
C GLY A 126 5.53 -5.93 3.81
N ALA A 127 6.18 -4.81 4.17
CA ALA A 127 7.60 -4.57 3.92
C ALA A 127 8.51 -5.58 4.64
N ILE A 128 8.20 -5.91 5.90
CA ILE A 128 8.94 -6.93 6.67
C ILE A 128 8.86 -8.29 5.98
N VAL A 129 7.67 -8.72 5.55
CA VAL A 129 7.49 -10.00 4.85
C VAL A 129 8.17 -10.01 3.48
N GLU A 130 8.14 -8.89 2.75
CA GLU A 130 8.83 -8.75 1.48
C GLU A 130 10.35 -8.89 1.66
N GLN A 131 10.92 -8.22 2.65
CA GLN A 131 12.35 -8.31 2.97
C GLN A 131 12.73 -9.71 3.43
N LEU A 132 11.94 -10.35 4.29
CA LEU A 132 12.14 -11.75 4.70
C LEU A 132 12.16 -12.70 3.49
N ALA A 133 11.21 -12.54 2.56
CA ALA A 133 11.09 -13.42 1.41
C ALA A 133 12.26 -13.27 0.40
N ARG A 134 12.91 -12.10 0.37
CA ARG A 134 14.03 -11.82 -0.53
C ARG A 134 15.39 -12.21 0.04
N GLU A 135 15.62 -11.96 1.32
CA GLU A 135 16.94 -12.08 1.95
C GLU A 135 17.17 -13.46 2.59
N PHE A 136 16.11 -14.18 2.95
CA PHE A 136 16.21 -15.40 3.73
C PHE A 136 15.72 -16.64 2.98
N GLU A 137 16.22 -17.80 3.40
CA GLU A 137 15.78 -19.08 2.87
C GLU A 137 14.30 -19.37 3.18
N LYS A 138 13.60 -20.03 2.27
CA LYS A 138 12.15 -20.33 2.37
C LYS A 138 11.76 -21.03 3.67
N ALA A 139 12.62 -21.89 4.21
CA ALA A 139 12.38 -22.57 5.49
C ALA A 139 12.38 -21.58 6.67
N THR A 140 13.35 -20.66 6.70
CA THR A 140 13.47 -19.60 7.71
C THR A 140 12.28 -18.65 7.62
N VAL A 141 11.88 -18.26 6.40
CA VAL A 141 10.71 -17.41 6.18
C VAL A 141 9.44 -18.07 6.70
N ALA A 142 9.22 -19.34 6.40
CA ALA A 142 8.05 -20.08 6.88
C ALA A 142 8.01 -20.14 8.42
N THR A 143 9.13 -20.45 9.06
CA THR A 143 9.23 -20.50 10.53
C THR A 143 8.98 -19.12 11.14
N SER A 144 9.54 -18.06 10.56
CA SER A 144 9.35 -16.68 11.04
C SER A 144 7.90 -16.20 10.89
N LEU A 145 7.26 -16.53 9.77
CA LEU A 145 5.83 -16.20 9.56
C LEU A 145 4.93 -16.94 10.54
N ASP A 146 5.23 -18.20 10.87
CA ASP A 146 4.49 -18.96 11.88
C ASP A 146 4.69 -18.36 13.28
N ALA A 147 5.91 -17.97 13.64
CA ALA A 147 6.20 -17.30 14.90
C ALA A 147 5.49 -15.95 15.01
N LEU A 148 5.52 -15.14 13.94
CA LEU A 148 4.78 -13.87 13.87
C LEU A 148 3.27 -14.08 13.99
N LYS A 149 2.71 -15.08 13.32
CA LYS A 149 1.28 -15.43 13.41
C LYS A 149 0.89 -15.74 14.87
N ASP A 150 1.63 -16.60 15.53
CA ASP A 150 1.32 -17.01 16.91
C ASP A 150 1.48 -15.84 17.89
N LEU A 151 2.52 -15.04 17.74
CA LEU A 151 2.73 -13.83 18.53
C LEU A 151 1.61 -12.81 18.33
N CYS A 152 1.24 -12.53 17.08
CA CYS A 152 0.21 -11.55 16.75
C CYS A 152 -1.16 -11.97 17.27
N PHE A 153 -1.56 -13.24 17.12
CA PHE A 153 -2.81 -13.74 17.67
C PHE A 153 -2.82 -13.72 19.21
N HIS A 154 -1.71 -14.07 19.84
CA HIS A 154 -1.60 -14.00 21.30
C HIS A 154 -1.86 -12.57 21.80
N TRP A 155 -1.22 -11.58 21.19
CA TRP A 155 -1.38 -10.18 21.61
C TRP A 155 -2.69 -9.55 21.14
N ALA A 156 -3.27 -10.00 20.05
CA ALA A 156 -4.64 -9.62 19.67
C ALA A 156 -5.66 -10.10 20.74
N MET A 157 -5.52 -11.33 21.22
CA MET A 157 -6.34 -11.85 22.33
C MET A 157 -6.12 -11.05 23.63
N LYS A 158 -4.85 -10.77 23.97
CA LYS A 158 -4.50 -10.02 25.18
C LYS A 158 -4.95 -8.56 25.15
N SER A 159 -5.01 -7.94 23.98
CA SER A 159 -5.47 -6.56 23.82
C SER A 159 -6.94 -6.40 24.20
N GLY A 160 -7.76 -7.45 24.07
CA GLY A 160 -9.18 -7.42 24.36
C GLY A 160 -9.97 -6.42 23.53
N VAL A 161 -9.48 -6.08 22.31
CA VAL A 161 -10.14 -5.09 21.43
C VAL A 161 -11.55 -5.51 21.13
N THR A 162 -12.49 -4.65 21.49
CA THR A 162 -13.92 -4.81 21.20
C THR A 162 -14.50 -3.46 20.81
N VAL A 163 -15.52 -3.45 19.96
CA VAL A 163 -16.14 -2.20 19.47
C VAL A 163 -17.53 -2.07 20.07
N SER A 164 -17.76 -0.93 20.71
CA SER A 164 -19.09 -0.53 21.21
C SER A 164 -19.61 0.71 20.46
N VAL A 165 -20.88 1.01 20.67
CA VAL A 165 -21.48 2.25 20.11
C VAL A 165 -20.84 3.50 20.73
N ASP A 166 -20.34 3.41 21.96
CA ASP A 166 -19.73 4.53 22.69
C ASP A 166 -18.32 4.88 22.18
N ASP A 167 -17.63 3.93 21.54
CA ASP A 167 -16.31 4.16 20.93
C ASP A 167 -16.40 5.03 19.67
N VAL A 168 -17.59 5.10 19.07
CA VAL A 168 -17.88 5.93 17.89
C VAL A 168 -18.22 7.33 18.38
N LYS A 169 -17.24 8.22 18.50
CA LYS A 169 -17.46 9.61 18.96
C LYS A 169 -17.69 10.54 17.78
N THR A 170 -18.81 11.27 17.85
CA THR A 170 -19.06 12.37 16.91
C THR A 170 -18.32 13.61 17.38
N PRO A 171 -17.56 14.32 16.52
CA PRO A 171 -16.86 15.55 16.89
C PRO A 171 -17.81 16.58 17.49
N SER A 172 -17.42 17.20 18.59
CA SER A 172 -18.21 18.25 19.26
C SER A 172 -18.36 19.50 18.39
N THR A 173 -17.38 19.76 17.56
CA THR A 173 -17.31 20.90 16.62
C THR A 173 -18.17 20.71 15.38
N LYS A 174 -18.71 19.53 15.11
CA LYS A 174 -19.55 19.23 13.94
C LYS A 174 -20.67 20.25 13.74
N LYS A 175 -21.37 20.63 14.79
CA LYS A 175 -22.50 21.59 14.72
C LYS A 175 -22.04 22.98 14.25
N SER A 176 -20.94 23.49 14.79
CA SER A 176 -20.40 24.80 14.43
C SER A 176 -19.90 24.84 12.99
N ILE A 177 -19.26 23.75 12.53
CA ILE A 177 -18.81 23.60 11.13
C ILE A 177 -20.02 23.60 10.19
N LEU A 178 -21.05 22.82 10.50
CA LEU A 178 -22.26 22.76 9.69
C LEU A 178 -22.98 24.11 9.61
N GLU A 179 -23.15 24.84 10.72
CA GLU A 179 -23.80 26.16 10.77
C GLU A 179 -23.03 27.19 9.92
N LYS A 180 -21.67 27.16 9.95
CA LYS A 180 -20.84 28.03 9.13
C LYS A 180 -21.10 27.80 7.63
N HIS A 181 -21.04 26.56 7.18
CA HIS A 181 -21.24 26.24 5.77
C HIS A 181 -22.70 26.36 5.32
N GLU A 182 -23.65 26.18 6.21
CA GLU A 182 -25.08 26.45 5.95
C GLU A 182 -25.33 27.93 5.67
N ALA A 183 -24.71 28.81 6.44
CA ALA A 183 -24.78 30.26 6.20
C ALA A 183 -24.16 30.69 4.87
N GLU A 184 -23.10 29.98 4.43
CA GLU A 184 -22.48 30.16 3.10
C GLU A 184 -23.40 29.68 1.98
N ALA A 185 -24.00 28.51 2.12
CA ALA A 185 -24.95 27.96 1.16
C ALA A 185 -26.20 28.84 1.02
N GLU A 186 -26.72 29.43 2.14
CA GLU A 186 -27.81 30.38 2.07
C GLU A 186 -27.47 31.67 1.27
N LYS A 187 -26.21 32.12 1.35
CA LYS A 187 -25.77 33.29 0.55
C LYS A 187 -25.82 32.95 -0.96
N VAL A 188 -25.38 31.75 -1.34
CA VAL A 188 -25.44 31.30 -2.73
C VAL A 188 -26.90 31.19 -3.20
N GLU A 189 -27.77 30.61 -2.40
CA GLU A 189 -29.20 30.53 -2.69
C GLU A 189 -29.85 31.93 -2.85
N LYS A 190 -29.48 32.91 -1.98
CA LYS A 190 -29.95 34.32 -2.09
C LYS A 190 -29.45 34.98 -3.37
N GLN A 191 -28.21 34.69 -3.84
CA GLN A 191 -27.67 35.18 -5.10
C GLN A 191 -28.45 34.61 -6.30
N PHE A 192 -28.78 33.33 -6.26
CA PHE A 192 -29.59 32.67 -7.28
C PHE A 192 -31.00 33.30 -7.36
N ARG A 193 -31.69 33.47 -6.23
CA ARG A 193 -33.02 34.10 -6.18
C ARG A 193 -33.02 35.54 -6.70
N ARG A 194 -31.88 36.24 -6.62
CA ARG A 194 -31.70 37.58 -7.19
C ARG A 194 -31.34 37.55 -8.68
N GLY A 195 -31.21 36.40 -9.30
CA GLY A 195 -30.85 36.25 -10.69
C GLY A 195 -29.39 36.58 -11.06
N ILE A 196 -28.49 36.61 -10.06
CA ILE A 196 -27.07 36.96 -10.24
C ILE A 196 -26.29 35.76 -10.80
N ILE A 197 -26.67 34.54 -10.43
CA ILE A 197 -26.04 33.29 -10.84
C ILE A 197 -27.04 32.36 -11.51
N THR A 198 -26.55 31.48 -12.38
CA THR A 198 -27.36 30.45 -13.04
C THR A 198 -27.61 29.25 -12.10
N ASP A 199 -28.58 28.37 -12.42
CA ASP A 199 -28.85 27.17 -11.62
C ASP A 199 -27.68 26.20 -11.64
N GLY A 200 -26.96 26.10 -12.76
CA GLY A 200 -25.74 25.30 -12.86
C GLY A 200 -24.63 25.77 -11.92
N GLU A 201 -24.36 27.07 -11.91
CA GLU A 201 -23.38 27.69 -11.00
C GLU A 201 -23.78 27.56 -9.53
N ARG A 202 -25.06 27.69 -9.22
CA ARG A 202 -25.59 27.47 -7.86
C ARG A 202 -25.27 26.06 -7.40
N ARG A 203 -25.63 25.04 -8.20
CA ARG A 203 -25.39 23.63 -7.87
C ARG A 203 -23.91 23.34 -7.69
N GLN A 204 -23.06 23.86 -8.56
CA GLN A 204 -21.62 23.66 -8.47
C GLN A 204 -21.05 24.26 -7.18
N LYS A 205 -21.42 25.50 -6.84
CA LYS A 205 -21.00 26.17 -5.58
C LYS A 205 -21.51 25.45 -4.35
N GLU A 206 -22.76 24.97 -4.35
CA GLU A 206 -23.29 24.18 -3.22
C GLU A 206 -22.53 22.87 -3.04
N VAL A 207 -22.20 22.15 -4.13
CA VAL A 207 -21.38 20.93 -4.07
C VAL A 207 -20.01 21.24 -3.50
N GLU A 208 -19.40 22.34 -3.89
CA GLU A 208 -18.07 22.77 -3.43
C GLU A 208 -18.06 23.09 -1.94
N ILE A 209 -19.03 23.89 -1.45
CA ILE A 209 -19.20 24.22 -0.04
C ILE A 209 -19.38 22.97 0.81
N TRP A 210 -20.25 22.05 0.40
CA TRP A 210 -20.52 20.85 1.17
C TRP A 210 -19.40 19.80 1.08
N SER A 211 -18.60 19.80 0.03
CA SER A 211 -17.38 18.99 -0.05
C SER A 211 -16.34 19.47 0.95
N LEU A 212 -16.14 20.79 1.05
CA LEU A 212 -15.25 21.39 2.05
C LEU A 212 -15.74 21.11 3.48
N ALA A 213 -17.04 21.28 3.75
CA ALA A 213 -17.62 20.96 5.06
C ALA A 213 -17.39 19.49 5.45
N THR A 214 -17.52 18.58 4.49
CA THR A 214 -17.32 17.15 4.71
C THR A 214 -15.87 16.85 5.06
N GLU A 215 -14.91 17.53 4.41
CA GLU A 215 -13.48 17.36 4.68
C GLU A 215 -13.07 18.00 6.01
N GLU A 216 -13.61 19.19 6.37
CA GLU A 216 -13.38 19.78 7.69
C GLU A 216 -13.85 18.85 8.82
N VAL A 217 -15.05 18.27 8.69
CA VAL A 217 -15.59 17.31 9.69
C VAL A 217 -14.74 16.05 9.77
N LYS A 218 -14.23 15.55 8.64
CA LYS A 218 -13.35 14.39 8.60
C LYS A 218 -12.05 14.67 9.35
N ASN A 219 -11.39 15.80 9.06
CA ASN A 219 -10.12 16.15 9.67
C ASN A 219 -10.23 16.37 11.18
N ASP A 220 -11.33 16.94 11.63
CA ASP A 220 -11.60 17.12 13.07
C ASP A 220 -11.87 15.78 13.78
N MET A 221 -12.59 14.89 13.11
CA MET A 221 -12.82 13.52 13.60
C MET A 221 -11.50 12.72 13.69
N GLU A 222 -10.63 12.84 12.70
CA GLU A 222 -9.31 12.20 12.68
C GLU A 222 -8.45 12.63 13.88
N LYS A 223 -8.41 13.95 14.15
CA LYS A 223 -7.72 14.49 15.33
C LYS A 223 -8.27 13.94 16.63
N GLY A 224 -9.60 13.95 16.77
CA GLY A 224 -10.25 13.41 17.97
C GLY A 224 -10.01 11.92 18.20
N LEU A 225 -9.87 11.12 17.14
CA LEU A 225 -9.53 9.71 17.26
C LEU A 225 -8.05 9.50 17.67
N GLN A 226 -7.15 10.34 17.20
CA GLN A 226 -5.71 10.25 17.52
C GLN A 226 -5.40 10.72 18.96
N GLU A 227 -6.22 11.58 19.54
CA GLU A 227 -6.06 12.05 20.93
C GLU A 227 -6.40 10.95 21.96
N GLU A 228 -7.15 9.93 21.57
CA GLU A 228 -7.54 8.83 22.44
C GLU A 228 -6.63 7.63 22.26
N SER A 229 -5.79 7.35 23.24
CA SER A 229 -4.97 6.14 23.26
C SER A 229 -5.87 4.89 23.28
N PHE A 230 -5.57 3.94 22.39
CA PHE A 230 -6.26 2.64 22.30
C PHE A 230 -7.76 2.68 21.99
N ASN A 231 -8.24 3.69 21.26
CA ASN A 231 -9.58 3.62 20.71
C ASN A 231 -9.68 2.43 19.74
N PRO A 232 -10.63 1.48 19.94
CA PRO A 232 -10.75 0.28 19.11
C PRO A 232 -10.92 0.58 17.62
N ILE A 233 -11.58 1.68 17.28
CA ILE A 233 -11.79 2.10 15.88
C ILE A 233 -10.48 2.57 15.26
N ASP A 234 -9.69 3.37 16.01
CA ASP A 234 -8.37 3.78 15.54
C ASP A 234 -7.43 2.59 15.40
N MET A 235 -7.45 1.66 16.35
CA MET A 235 -6.66 0.42 16.26
C MET A 235 -7.02 -0.42 15.02
N MET A 236 -8.29 -0.46 14.61
CA MET A 236 -8.71 -1.21 13.42
C MET A 236 -8.36 -0.49 12.11
N VAL A 237 -8.62 0.82 12.06
CA VAL A 237 -8.47 1.62 10.83
C VAL A 237 -7.06 2.18 10.70
N GLY A 238 -6.49 2.72 11.76
CA GLY A 238 -5.13 3.26 11.79
C GLY A 238 -4.05 2.18 11.57
N SER A 239 -4.28 0.96 12.04
CA SER A 239 -3.41 -0.19 11.72
C SER A 239 -3.53 -0.67 10.27
N GLY A 240 -4.61 -0.30 9.55
CA GLY A 240 -4.94 -0.84 8.24
C GLY A 240 -5.48 -2.27 8.27
N ALA A 241 -5.83 -2.80 9.43
CA ALA A 241 -6.37 -4.17 9.58
C ALA A 241 -7.73 -4.31 8.91
N ARG A 242 -8.63 -3.37 9.18
CA ARG A 242 -10.00 -3.39 8.61
C ARG A 242 -10.60 -1.99 8.56
N GLY A 243 -11.35 -1.73 7.48
CA GLY A 243 -12.01 -0.45 7.28
C GLY A 243 -11.10 0.62 6.70
N ASN A 244 -11.68 1.78 6.47
CA ASN A 244 -10.97 2.98 6.05
C ASN A 244 -11.59 4.22 6.70
N MET A 245 -10.87 5.33 6.72
CA MET A 245 -11.32 6.58 7.34
C MET A 245 -12.61 7.14 6.71
N MET A 246 -12.87 6.84 5.43
CA MET A 246 -14.11 7.23 4.76
C MET A 246 -15.34 6.52 5.35
N GLN A 247 -15.20 5.26 5.75
CA GLN A 247 -16.28 4.50 6.42
C GLN A 247 -16.52 5.04 7.83
N VAL A 248 -15.45 5.33 8.58
CA VAL A 248 -15.55 5.94 9.93
C VAL A 248 -16.23 7.29 9.84
N ARG A 249 -15.92 8.12 8.84
CA ARG A 249 -16.60 9.40 8.59
C ARG A 249 -18.11 9.24 8.44
N GLN A 250 -18.56 8.21 7.72
CA GLN A 250 -20.01 7.97 7.55
C GLN A 250 -20.67 7.53 8.84
N ILE A 251 -19.95 6.82 9.71
CA ILE A 251 -20.47 6.29 10.97
C ILE A 251 -20.48 7.38 12.06
N ALA A 252 -19.36 8.12 12.20
CA ALA A 252 -19.13 9.07 13.30
C ALA A 252 -19.24 10.56 12.89
N GLY A 253 -18.90 10.90 11.65
CA GLY A 253 -18.87 12.28 11.15
C GLY A 253 -20.17 12.69 10.46
N MET A 254 -20.14 12.75 9.15
CA MET A 254 -21.32 12.95 8.30
C MET A 254 -21.20 12.15 7.01
N ARG A 255 -22.34 11.76 6.44
CA ARG A 255 -22.35 11.02 5.18
C ARG A 255 -21.90 11.90 3.99
N GLY A 256 -22.34 13.16 3.96
CA GLY A 256 -21.97 14.11 2.93
C GLY A 256 -22.85 14.04 1.68
N LEU A 257 -22.29 14.40 0.53
CA LEU A 257 -22.99 14.42 -0.73
C LEU A 257 -23.17 13.00 -1.30
N VAL A 258 -24.31 12.77 -1.91
CA VAL A 258 -24.68 11.48 -2.53
C VAL A 258 -25.03 11.71 -4.00
N ALA A 259 -24.66 10.76 -4.84
CA ALA A 259 -24.97 10.78 -6.26
C ALA A 259 -26.39 10.26 -6.55
N ASN A 260 -27.07 10.83 -7.53
CA ASN A 260 -28.32 10.30 -8.05
C ASN A 260 -28.07 9.05 -8.93
N PRO A 261 -29.08 8.32 -9.37
CA PRO A 261 -28.90 7.15 -10.25
C PRO A 261 -28.21 7.48 -11.60
N ARG A 262 -28.24 8.72 -12.05
CA ARG A 262 -27.56 9.15 -13.27
C ARG A 262 -26.07 9.41 -13.08
N GLY A 263 -25.62 9.57 -11.82
CA GLY A 263 -24.24 9.88 -11.49
C GLY A 263 -24.00 11.33 -11.07
N ASP A 264 -24.99 12.23 -11.22
CA ASP A 264 -24.83 13.61 -10.83
C ASP A 264 -24.92 13.76 -9.31
N MET A 265 -24.17 14.69 -8.76
CA MET A 265 -24.23 15.03 -7.33
C MET A 265 -25.51 15.72 -6.96
N ILE A 266 -26.18 15.24 -5.94
CA ILE A 266 -27.30 15.92 -5.34
C ILE A 266 -26.76 17.07 -4.49
N PRO A 267 -27.12 18.35 -4.76
CA PRO A 267 -26.54 19.50 -4.07
C PRO A 267 -26.96 19.61 -2.58
N ARG A 268 -27.80 18.71 -2.12
CA ARG A 268 -28.24 18.62 -0.73
C ARG A 268 -27.48 17.53 0.00
N PRO A 269 -26.60 17.87 0.99
CA PRO A 269 -25.84 16.89 1.74
C PRO A 269 -26.69 16.15 2.77
N ILE A 270 -26.26 14.96 3.11
CA ILE A 270 -26.73 14.24 4.29
C ILE A 270 -25.84 14.65 5.45
N LYS A 271 -26.38 15.45 6.37
CA LYS A 271 -25.67 16.02 7.54
C LYS A 271 -25.53 15.02 8.67
N SER A 272 -26.46 14.08 8.76
CA SER A 272 -26.47 13.03 9.79
C SER A 272 -25.44 11.96 9.51
N ASN A 273 -25.01 11.25 10.55
CA ASN A 273 -24.20 10.06 10.49
C ASN A 273 -25.05 8.81 10.86
N PHE A 274 -24.48 7.63 10.70
CA PHE A 274 -25.20 6.39 11.02
C PHE A 274 -25.42 6.19 12.51
N ARG A 275 -24.56 6.77 13.38
CA ARG A 275 -24.75 6.71 14.83
C ARG A 275 -25.95 7.53 15.29
N GLU A 276 -26.11 8.73 14.75
CA GLU A 276 -27.25 9.62 15.04
C GLU A 276 -28.55 9.11 14.43
N GLY A 277 -28.45 8.31 13.38
CA GLY A 277 -29.56 7.90 12.53
C GLY A 277 -29.90 8.93 11.45
N LEU A 278 -30.37 8.46 10.31
CA LEU A 278 -30.76 9.32 9.19
C LEU A 278 -32.23 9.76 9.34
N ALA A 279 -32.50 11.01 9.01
CA ALA A 279 -33.87 11.49 8.86
C ALA A 279 -34.54 10.76 7.67
N MET A 280 -35.89 10.68 7.68
CA MET A 280 -36.63 9.99 6.62
C MET A 280 -36.24 10.47 5.20
N LEU A 281 -36.14 11.80 5.02
CA LEU A 281 -35.75 12.37 3.72
C LEU A 281 -34.31 12.04 3.33
N GLU A 282 -33.39 12.06 4.28
CA GLU A 282 -31.98 11.71 4.06
C GLU A 282 -31.81 10.23 3.69
N TYR A 283 -32.57 9.35 4.34
CA TYR A 283 -32.62 7.93 4.00
C TYR A 283 -33.16 7.72 2.58
N TYR A 284 -34.24 8.42 2.21
CA TYR A 284 -34.81 8.32 0.88
C TYR A 284 -33.83 8.80 -0.20
N ILE A 285 -33.10 9.88 0.03
CA ILE A 285 -32.09 10.40 -0.90
C ILE A 285 -30.91 9.42 -1.04
N ALA A 286 -30.55 8.71 0.01
CA ALA A 286 -29.44 7.76 0.04
C ALA A 286 -29.72 6.44 -0.71
N THR A 287 -30.97 6.01 -0.75
CA THR A 287 -31.38 4.69 -1.28
C THR A 287 -31.02 4.45 -2.75
N PRO A 288 -31.23 5.40 -3.68
CA PRO A 288 -30.88 5.23 -5.09
C PRO A 288 -29.39 5.00 -5.32
N GLY A 289 -28.52 5.70 -4.58
CA GLY A 289 -27.07 5.51 -4.66
C GLY A 289 -26.63 4.09 -4.22
N ALA A 290 -27.19 3.58 -3.13
CA ALA A 290 -26.92 2.22 -2.68
C ALA A 290 -27.40 1.17 -3.70
N ARG A 291 -28.59 1.35 -4.27
CA ARG A 291 -29.12 0.45 -5.31
C ARG A 291 -28.24 0.46 -6.55
N LYS A 292 -27.77 1.64 -7.01
CA LYS A 292 -26.83 1.75 -8.12
C LYS A 292 -25.55 1.00 -7.85
N GLY A 293 -24.96 1.12 -6.65
CA GLY A 293 -23.75 0.39 -6.28
C GLY A 293 -23.93 -1.14 -6.38
N LEU A 294 -25.06 -1.69 -5.93
CA LEU A 294 -25.38 -3.11 -6.05
C LEU A 294 -25.50 -3.57 -7.50
N VAL A 295 -26.19 -2.80 -8.34
CA VAL A 295 -26.39 -3.12 -9.75
C VAL A 295 -25.07 -3.01 -10.51
N ASP A 296 -24.29 -1.94 -10.30
CA ASP A 296 -23.00 -1.74 -10.94
C ASP A 296 -22.02 -2.88 -10.61
N THR A 297 -21.99 -3.34 -9.37
CA THR A 297 -21.18 -4.49 -8.97
C THR A 297 -21.55 -5.74 -9.75
N ALA A 298 -22.85 -6.05 -9.85
CA ALA A 298 -23.31 -7.24 -10.56
C ALA A 298 -22.99 -7.20 -12.06
N LEU A 299 -23.18 -6.05 -12.72
CA LEU A 299 -22.90 -5.88 -14.15
C LEU A 299 -21.42 -5.88 -14.46
N ARG A 300 -20.61 -5.11 -13.72
CA ARG A 300 -19.18 -4.99 -13.96
C ARG A 300 -18.40 -6.28 -13.70
N THR A 301 -18.88 -7.15 -12.84
CA THR A 301 -18.28 -8.48 -12.63
C THR A 301 -18.27 -9.29 -13.92
N ALA A 302 -19.38 -9.27 -14.68
CA ALA A 302 -19.45 -9.94 -15.96
C ALA A 302 -18.49 -9.33 -17.00
N ASP A 303 -18.43 -8.00 -17.08
CA ASP A 303 -17.53 -7.28 -17.99
C ASP A 303 -16.07 -7.57 -17.70
N SER A 304 -15.66 -7.56 -16.41
CA SER A 304 -14.31 -7.91 -15.98
C SER A 304 -13.95 -9.36 -16.34
N GLY A 305 -14.86 -10.30 -16.12
CA GLY A 305 -14.66 -11.70 -16.48
C GLY A 305 -14.51 -11.90 -17.99
N TYR A 306 -15.33 -11.22 -18.79
CA TYR A 306 -15.24 -11.27 -20.24
C TYR A 306 -13.95 -10.63 -20.78
N LEU A 307 -13.53 -9.50 -20.21
CA LEU A 307 -12.24 -8.87 -20.54
C LEU A 307 -11.08 -9.82 -20.26
N THR A 308 -11.04 -10.41 -19.08
CA THR A 308 -9.97 -11.37 -18.68
C THR A 308 -9.91 -12.54 -19.65
N ARG A 309 -11.04 -13.14 -20.00
CA ARG A 309 -11.11 -14.25 -20.97
C ARG A 309 -10.52 -13.83 -22.31
N ARG A 310 -10.92 -12.67 -22.85
CA ARG A 310 -10.41 -12.20 -24.14
C ARG A 310 -8.91 -11.92 -24.11
N LEU A 311 -8.40 -11.38 -23.01
CA LEU A 311 -6.97 -11.16 -22.83
C LEU A 311 -6.21 -12.49 -22.82
N VAL A 312 -6.70 -13.50 -22.10
CA VAL A 312 -6.09 -14.84 -22.07
C VAL A 312 -6.11 -15.47 -23.46
N ASP A 313 -7.25 -15.42 -24.16
CA ASP A 313 -7.38 -16.02 -25.51
C ASP A 313 -6.37 -15.41 -26.51
N VAL A 314 -6.05 -14.11 -26.38
CA VAL A 314 -5.08 -13.44 -27.27
C VAL A 314 -3.63 -13.68 -26.83
N SER A 315 -3.37 -13.76 -25.52
CA SER A 315 -1.99 -13.79 -25.00
C SER A 315 -1.48 -15.20 -24.67
N GLN A 316 -2.29 -16.25 -24.81
CA GLN A 316 -1.91 -17.61 -24.44
C GLN A 316 -0.69 -18.16 -25.21
N GLU A 317 -0.44 -17.64 -26.40
CA GLU A 317 0.69 -18.04 -27.24
C GLU A 317 2.01 -17.36 -26.87
N VAL A 318 1.96 -16.36 -25.95
CA VAL A 318 3.15 -15.64 -25.50
C VAL A 318 3.82 -16.46 -24.39
N ILE A 319 4.82 -17.22 -24.79
CA ILE A 319 5.59 -18.16 -23.93
C ILE A 319 7.06 -17.76 -23.98
N ILE A 320 7.79 -18.00 -22.88
CA ILE A 320 9.24 -17.77 -22.83
C ILE A 320 9.98 -18.82 -23.66
N ASN A 321 10.82 -18.36 -24.58
CA ASN A 321 11.66 -19.19 -25.42
C ASN A 321 13.15 -19.08 -25.05
N THR A 322 14.00 -19.88 -25.73
CA THR A 322 15.44 -19.95 -25.49
C THR A 322 16.26 -18.98 -26.32
N ASP A 323 15.64 -18.14 -27.15
CA ASP A 323 16.39 -17.23 -28.03
C ASP A 323 17.21 -16.26 -27.17
N ASP A 324 18.50 -16.16 -27.55
CA ASP A 324 19.41 -15.22 -26.90
C ASP A 324 19.59 -13.98 -27.80
N PRO A 325 19.08 -12.82 -27.39
CA PRO A 325 19.18 -11.59 -28.16
C PRO A 325 20.62 -11.07 -28.28
N PHE A 326 21.58 -11.59 -27.51
CA PHE A 326 22.98 -11.25 -27.55
C PHE A 326 23.83 -12.27 -28.37
N ALA A 327 23.19 -13.29 -28.97
CA ALA A 327 23.88 -14.27 -29.77
C ALA A 327 24.74 -13.61 -30.87
N ASP A 328 25.90 -14.19 -31.14
CA ASP A 328 26.85 -13.71 -32.16
C ASP A 328 27.34 -12.25 -31.97
N GLY A 329 27.23 -11.68 -30.75
CA GLY A 329 27.63 -10.30 -30.48
C GLY A 329 26.67 -9.25 -31.04
N ALA A 330 25.44 -9.63 -31.34
CA ALA A 330 24.41 -8.72 -31.81
C ALA A 330 24.11 -7.64 -30.81
N LYS A 331 23.71 -6.45 -31.29
CA LYS A 331 23.10 -5.41 -30.50
C LYS A 331 21.57 -5.59 -30.59
N PRO A 332 20.93 -6.15 -29.56
CA PRO A 332 19.51 -6.37 -29.63
C PRO A 332 18.73 -5.04 -29.63
N PRO A 333 17.56 -5.01 -30.25
CA PRO A 333 16.66 -3.89 -30.14
C PRO A 333 16.32 -3.63 -28.68
N SER A 334 16.38 -2.37 -28.25
CA SER A 334 16.28 -2.02 -26.85
C SER A 334 15.57 -0.67 -26.67
N ALA A 335 14.99 -0.44 -25.51
CA ALA A 335 14.31 0.79 -25.17
C ALA A 335 15.08 1.58 -24.12
N TRP A 336 14.91 2.92 -24.15
CA TRP A 336 15.41 3.79 -23.11
C TRP A 336 14.42 3.85 -21.94
N VAL A 337 14.94 3.71 -20.73
CA VAL A 337 14.25 4.00 -19.48
C VAL A 337 14.84 5.30 -18.94
N GLU A 338 14.02 6.33 -18.88
CA GLU A 338 14.39 7.67 -18.41
C GLU A 338 13.96 7.88 -16.96
N ASP A 339 14.61 8.81 -16.26
CA ASP A 339 14.36 9.11 -14.84
C ASP A 339 13.27 10.16 -14.61
N VAL A 340 12.61 10.62 -15.68
CA VAL A 340 11.54 11.63 -15.65
C VAL A 340 10.21 11.03 -16.06
N TYR A 341 9.17 11.29 -15.30
CA TYR A 341 7.79 10.94 -15.69
C TYR A 341 7.26 11.89 -16.75
N PRO A 342 6.56 11.39 -17.79
CA PRO A 342 5.86 12.24 -18.73
C PRO A 342 4.86 13.20 -18.07
N GLU A 343 4.27 12.80 -16.94
CA GLU A 343 3.34 13.60 -16.15
C GLU A 343 4.00 14.74 -15.38
N ASP A 344 5.33 14.72 -15.24
CA ASP A 344 6.09 15.76 -14.56
C ASP A 344 6.35 16.97 -15.42
N TYR A 345 6.09 16.86 -16.70
CA TYR A 345 6.23 17.98 -17.64
C TYR A 345 5.03 18.05 -18.59
N TYR A 346 4.76 19.25 -19.04
CA TYR A 346 3.76 19.54 -20.08
C TYR A 346 4.41 20.40 -21.16
N VAL A 347 3.82 20.38 -22.34
CA VAL A 347 4.25 21.23 -23.43
C VAL A 347 3.53 22.57 -23.29
N ASP A 348 4.27 23.66 -23.20
CA ASP A 348 3.70 25.01 -23.15
C ASP A 348 3.19 25.47 -24.51
N SER A 349 2.60 26.66 -24.55
CA SER A 349 2.04 27.25 -25.79
C SER A 349 3.10 27.56 -26.86
N THR A 350 4.38 27.48 -26.52
CA THR A 350 5.51 27.69 -27.43
C THR A 350 6.14 26.39 -27.91
N GLY A 351 5.65 25.26 -27.46
CA GLY A 351 6.14 23.93 -27.84
C GLY A 351 7.31 23.42 -26.99
N ASN A 352 7.67 24.11 -25.90
CA ASN A 352 8.73 23.69 -25.00
C ASN A 352 8.18 22.78 -23.89
N TYR A 353 8.95 21.79 -23.51
CA TYR A 353 8.67 20.98 -22.31
C TYR A 353 8.94 21.80 -21.05
N VAL A 354 7.91 21.96 -20.22
CA VAL A 354 7.98 22.67 -18.95
C VAL A 354 7.53 21.72 -17.86
N GLY A 355 8.36 21.50 -16.84
CA GLY A 355 7.98 20.60 -15.74
C GLY A 355 9.05 20.45 -14.70
N ILE A 356 8.73 19.68 -13.67
CA ILE A 356 9.61 19.37 -12.54
C ILE A 356 10.55 18.25 -12.98
N GLN A 357 11.79 18.61 -13.29
CA GLN A 357 12.85 17.60 -13.42
C GLN A 357 13.36 17.21 -12.04
N PRO A 358 13.62 15.93 -11.77
CA PRO A 358 14.32 15.52 -10.55
C PRO A 358 15.69 16.18 -10.56
N GLN A 359 15.92 17.10 -9.60
CA GLN A 359 17.14 17.92 -9.57
C GLN A 359 18.22 17.31 -8.69
N ASN A 360 17.89 16.32 -7.88
CA ASN A 360 18.83 15.72 -6.92
C ASN A 360 18.97 14.21 -7.14
N PRO A 361 20.21 13.69 -7.18
CA PRO A 361 20.46 12.26 -7.15
C PRO A 361 19.87 11.66 -5.86
N GLY A 362 19.19 10.52 -5.98
CA GLY A 362 18.53 9.87 -4.84
C GLY A 362 17.16 10.44 -4.47
N ASP A 363 16.57 11.31 -5.27
CA ASP A 363 15.19 11.74 -5.11
C ASP A 363 14.27 10.50 -5.06
N GLU A 364 13.41 10.44 -4.05
CA GLU A 364 12.46 9.33 -3.89
C GLU A 364 11.61 9.11 -5.14
N LYS A 365 11.28 10.18 -5.85
CA LYS A 365 10.51 10.13 -7.10
C LYS A 365 11.30 9.46 -8.23
N LYS A 366 12.57 9.83 -8.41
CA LYS A 366 13.48 9.20 -9.38
C LYS A 366 13.63 7.70 -9.07
N ARG A 367 13.88 7.37 -7.80
CA ARG A 367 14.02 5.98 -7.36
C ARG A 367 12.75 5.17 -7.58
N ALA A 368 11.59 5.72 -7.23
CA ALA A 368 10.31 5.06 -7.45
C ALA A 368 10.04 4.81 -8.93
N TYR A 369 10.39 5.76 -9.79
CA TYR A 369 10.21 5.63 -11.24
C TYR A 369 11.14 4.58 -11.84
N LEU A 370 12.42 4.62 -11.52
CA LEU A 370 13.38 3.63 -11.97
C LEU A 370 13.02 2.24 -11.46
N ARG A 371 12.58 2.10 -10.21
CA ARG A 371 12.14 0.83 -9.63
C ARG A 371 10.99 0.20 -10.43
N THR A 372 10.00 0.98 -10.83
CA THR A 372 8.84 0.46 -11.58
C THR A 372 9.17 0.11 -13.03
N ARG A 373 10.21 0.68 -13.61
CA ARG A 373 10.54 0.52 -15.03
C ARG A 373 11.82 -0.24 -15.32
N LEU A 374 12.79 -0.17 -14.44
CA LEU A 374 14.13 -0.74 -14.63
C LEU A 374 14.35 -2.02 -13.82
N TYR A 375 13.76 -2.10 -12.62
CA TYR A 375 13.93 -3.26 -11.74
C TYR A 375 13.53 -4.57 -12.42
N GLY A 376 14.44 -5.56 -12.37
CA GLY A 376 14.24 -6.87 -12.98
C GLY A 376 14.40 -6.93 -14.51
N ARG A 377 14.69 -5.81 -15.17
CA ARG A 377 15.01 -5.81 -16.61
C ARG A 377 16.48 -6.13 -16.83
N VAL A 378 16.82 -6.49 -18.06
CA VAL A 378 18.17 -6.81 -18.47
C VAL A 378 18.79 -5.62 -19.22
N LEU A 379 20.03 -5.29 -18.88
CA LEU A 379 20.77 -4.20 -19.51
C LEU A 379 21.12 -4.57 -20.96
N ALA A 380 20.88 -3.66 -21.89
CA ALA A 380 21.21 -3.83 -23.29
C ALA A 380 22.64 -3.39 -23.63
N GLU A 381 23.23 -2.51 -22.82
CA GLU A 381 24.57 -1.96 -22.99
C GLU A 381 25.25 -1.88 -21.62
N ASP A 382 26.59 -1.84 -21.61
CA ASP A 382 27.35 -1.62 -20.38
C ASP A 382 27.08 -0.22 -19.84
N VAL A 383 26.83 -0.11 -18.55
CA VAL A 383 26.57 1.15 -17.85
C VAL A 383 27.70 1.42 -16.88
N THR A 384 28.41 2.55 -17.08
CA THR A 384 29.48 2.98 -16.19
C THR A 384 28.96 4.09 -15.28
N LEU A 385 29.08 3.90 -13.99
CA LEU A 385 28.74 4.89 -12.96
C LEU A 385 29.86 5.95 -12.85
N SER A 386 29.55 7.09 -12.26
CA SER A 386 30.51 8.17 -12.00
C SER A 386 31.64 7.78 -11.03
N ASP A 387 31.43 6.75 -10.20
CA ASP A 387 32.45 6.18 -9.31
C ASP A 387 33.41 5.18 -10.01
N GLY A 388 33.20 4.90 -11.31
CA GLY A 388 33.97 3.95 -12.10
C GLY A 388 33.48 2.50 -12.03
N THR A 389 32.41 2.21 -11.32
CA THR A 389 31.76 0.88 -11.30
C THR A 389 31.09 0.63 -12.65
N VAL A 390 31.31 -0.54 -13.25
CA VAL A 390 30.71 -0.93 -14.53
C VAL A 390 29.72 -2.04 -14.30
N PHE A 391 28.50 -1.84 -14.77
CA PHE A 391 27.49 -2.87 -14.87
C PHE A 391 27.46 -3.43 -16.30
N ASP A 392 27.81 -4.69 -16.44
CA ASP A 392 27.91 -5.33 -17.75
C ASP A 392 26.54 -5.51 -18.39
N LYS A 393 26.49 -5.47 -19.72
CA LYS A 393 25.34 -5.85 -20.51
C LYS A 393 24.91 -7.29 -20.19
N ALA A 394 23.66 -7.61 -20.45
CA ALA A 394 23.01 -8.87 -20.13
C ALA A 394 22.83 -9.17 -18.62
N ASN A 395 23.27 -8.27 -17.73
CA ASN A 395 22.96 -8.38 -16.32
C ASN A 395 21.53 -7.93 -16.04
N MET A 396 20.87 -8.67 -15.17
CA MET A 396 19.56 -8.31 -14.63
C MET A 396 19.73 -7.25 -13.56
N VAL A 397 18.96 -6.17 -13.65
CA VAL A 397 19.03 -5.06 -12.69
C VAL A 397 18.44 -5.50 -11.35
N THR A 398 19.30 -5.61 -10.35
CA THR A 398 18.96 -5.89 -8.96
C THR A 398 18.59 -4.59 -8.21
N GLU A 399 18.13 -4.72 -6.97
CA GLU A 399 17.79 -3.55 -6.13
C GLU A 399 19.03 -2.70 -5.82
N GLU A 400 20.17 -3.34 -5.55
CA GLU A 400 21.45 -2.64 -5.31
C GLU A 400 21.91 -1.85 -6.54
N MET A 401 21.85 -2.48 -7.73
CA MET A 401 22.17 -1.82 -8.98
C MET A 401 21.21 -0.65 -9.26
N MET A 402 19.93 -0.83 -8.98
CA MET A 402 18.93 0.22 -9.16
C MET A 402 19.19 1.41 -8.22
N ASP A 403 19.54 1.15 -6.96
CA ASP A 403 19.87 2.21 -6.01
C ASP A 403 21.14 2.95 -6.40
N ALA A 404 22.16 2.25 -6.89
CA ALA A 404 23.37 2.86 -7.43
C ALA A 404 23.06 3.76 -8.64
N LEU A 405 22.25 3.28 -9.59
CA LEU A 405 21.81 4.05 -10.76
C LEU A 405 20.94 5.27 -10.39
N ALA A 406 20.08 5.13 -9.38
CA ALA A 406 19.21 6.21 -8.93
C ALA A 406 19.98 7.33 -8.20
N ASN A 407 21.09 6.98 -7.52
CA ASN A 407 21.91 7.93 -6.78
C ASN A 407 22.97 8.63 -7.64
N ASP A 408 23.24 8.14 -8.86
CA ASP A 408 24.22 8.74 -9.76
C ASP A 408 23.61 9.94 -10.51
N PRO A 409 24.20 11.15 -10.37
CA PRO A 409 23.70 12.36 -11.03
C PRO A 409 23.93 12.38 -12.55
N GLU A 410 24.90 11.63 -13.06
CA GLU A 410 25.25 11.62 -14.49
C GLU A 410 24.32 10.70 -15.29
N ILE A 411 23.65 9.77 -14.63
CA ILE A 411 22.77 8.80 -15.28
C ILE A 411 21.32 9.30 -15.23
N SER A 412 20.83 9.78 -16.37
CA SER A 412 19.42 10.18 -16.55
C SER A 412 18.59 9.15 -17.30
N LYS A 413 19.24 8.21 -18.00
CA LYS A 413 18.57 7.18 -18.80
C LYS A 413 19.44 5.95 -18.91
N VAL A 414 18.80 4.78 -18.98
CA VAL A 414 19.44 3.48 -19.11
C VAL A 414 18.79 2.70 -20.26
N ARG A 415 19.57 1.95 -21.01
CA ARG A 415 19.11 1.16 -22.13
C ARG A 415 18.86 -0.28 -21.70
N CYS A 416 17.63 -0.75 -21.85
CA CYS A 416 17.20 -2.06 -21.38
C CYS A 416 16.51 -2.84 -22.47
N LEU A 417 16.56 -4.17 -22.37
CA LEU A 417 15.74 -5.07 -23.14
C LEU A 417 14.30 -5.02 -22.61
N THR A 418 13.34 -5.13 -23.51
CA THR A 418 11.92 -5.17 -23.18
C THR A 418 11.18 -6.17 -24.06
N PRO A 419 10.08 -6.77 -23.58
CA PRO A 419 9.23 -7.63 -24.41
C PRO A 419 8.69 -6.93 -25.66
N LEU A 420 8.58 -5.58 -25.63
CA LEU A 420 8.08 -4.78 -26.76
C LEU A 420 9.07 -4.64 -27.91
N THR A 421 10.34 -4.85 -27.66
CA THR A 421 11.42 -4.74 -28.64
C THR A 421 12.00 -6.11 -29.04
N ASP A 422 11.41 -7.18 -28.53
CA ASP A 422 11.84 -8.55 -28.84
C ASP A 422 11.49 -8.90 -30.31
N GLU A 423 12.46 -9.42 -31.04
CA GLU A 423 12.33 -9.86 -32.44
C GLU A 423 12.26 -11.38 -32.59
N SER A 424 12.04 -12.11 -31.49
CA SER A 424 11.87 -13.57 -31.51
C SER A 424 10.70 -13.96 -32.43
N GLU A 425 10.86 -15.01 -33.24
CA GLU A 425 9.80 -15.47 -34.15
C GLU A 425 8.54 -15.95 -33.40
N THR A 426 8.76 -16.58 -32.24
CA THR A 426 7.67 -17.10 -31.39
C THR A 426 7.94 -16.79 -29.93
N GLY A 427 6.96 -16.21 -29.23
CA GLY A 427 7.07 -15.91 -27.79
C GLY A 427 7.98 -14.73 -27.47
N ILE A 428 8.67 -14.80 -26.34
CA ILE A 428 9.57 -13.75 -25.82
C ILE A 428 10.83 -14.43 -25.29
N SER A 429 12.00 -13.84 -25.54
CA SER A 429 13.27 -14.37 -25.01
C SER A 429 13.38 -14.15 -23.50
N VAL A 430 14.14 -15.04 -22.82
CA VAL A 430 14.42 -14.93 -21.38
C VAL A 430 15.00 -13.55 -21.02
N ALA A 431 15.98 -13.08 -21.79
CA ALA A 431 16.62 -11.79 -21.52
C ALA A 431 15.70 -10.58 -21.75
N SER A 432 14.80 -10.63 -22.75
CA SER A 432 13.84 -9.56 -23.00
C SER A 432 12.75 -9.46 -21.93
N TYR A 433 12.37 -10.58 -21.34
CA TYR A 433 11.45 -10.59 -20.21
C TYR A 433 12.15 -10.21 -18.90
N GLY A 434 13.28 -10.86 -18.61
CA GLY A 434 14.11 -10.59 -17.43
C GLY A 434 13.69 -11.39 -16.20
N MET A 435 13.34 -10.71 -15.12
CA MET A 435 13.11 -11.31 -13.81
C MET A 435 11.71 -11.92 -13.67
N SER A 436 11.66 -13.12 -13.12
CA SER A 436 10.41 -13.69 -12.57
C SER A 436 10.11 -13.05 -11.21
N MET A 437 8.99 -12.36 -11.10
CA MET A 437 8.57 -11.68 -9.86
C MET A 437 8.30 -12.66 -8.70
N ALA A 438 7.98 -13.92 -9.01
CA ALA A 438 7.72 -14.95 -8.01
C ALA A 438 9.00 -15.51 -7.38
N THR A 439 10.10 -15.59 -8.13
CA THR A 439 11.35 -16.23 -7.69
C THR A 439 12.48 -15.25 -7.44
N GLY A 440 12.40 -14.03 -8.01
CA GLY A 440 13.47 -13.03 -7.96
C GLY A 440 14.69 -13.34 -8.87
N GLY A 441 14.67 -14.46 -9.59
CA GLY A 441 15.70 -14.86 -10.56
C GLY A 441 15.22 -14.65 -12.01
N PHE A 442 16.03 -15.09 -12.98
CA PHE A 442 15.60 -15.11 -14.37
C PHE A 442 14.39 -16.01 -14.56
N ILE A 443 13.51 -15.62 -15.49
CA ILE A 443 12.33 -16.42 -15.86
C ILE A 443 12.76 -17.76 -16.48
N GLU A 444 12.01 -18.82 -16.23
CA GLU A 444 12.28 -20.13 -16.79
C GLU A 444 11.68 -20.27 -18.20
N VAL A 445 12.40 -21.02 -19.05
CA VAL A 445 11.94 -21.33 -20.41
C VAL A 445 10.66 -22.16 -20.35
N GLY A 446 9.66 -21.80 -21.15
CA GLY A 446 8.37 -22.48 -21.20
C GLY A 446 7.28 -21.86 -20.31
N GLU A 447 7.60 -20.85 -19.51
CA GLU A 447 6.57 -20.13 -18.75
C GLU A 447 5.62 -19.33 -19.66
N ALA A 448 4.32 -19.45 -19.39
CA ALA A 448 3.26 -18.77 -20.13
C ALA A 448 3.01 -17.36 -19.60
N VAL A 449 3.96 -16.46 -19.83
CA VAL A 449 3.92 -15.08 -19.31
C VAL A 449 2.73 -14.25 -19.80
N GLY A 450 2.23 -14.56 -21.00
CA GLY A 450 1.04 -13.90 -21.54
C GLY A 450 -0.20 -14.21 -20.71
N VAL A 451 -0.39 -15.44 -20.27
CA VAL A 451 -1.49 -15.83 -19.38
C VAL A 451 -1.35 -15.18 -18.01
N ILE A 452 -0.13 -15.15 -17.46
CA ILE A 452 0.16 -14.48 -16.18
C ILE A 452 -0.20 -13.00 -16.27
N ALA A 453 0.20 -12.33 -17.35
CA ALA A 453 -0.12 -10.93 -17.58
C ALA A 453 -1.63 -10.68 -17.70
N ALA A 454 -2.36 -11.50 -18.46
CA ALA A 454 -3.80 -11.39 -18.62
C ALA A 454 -4.55 -11.59 -17.28
N GLN A 455 -4.14 -12.57 -16.50
CA GLN A 455 -4.71 -12.82 -15.16
C GLN A 455 -4.38 -11.69 -14.18
N SER A 456 -3.16 -11.15 -14.24
CA SER A 456 -2.73 -10.02 -13.39
C SER A 456 -3.50 -8.72 -13.68
N ILE A 457 -3.95 -8.52 -14.91
CA ILE A 457 -4.81 -7.40 -15.30
C ILE A 457 -6.27 -7.65 -14.89
N GLY A 458 -6.76 -8.89 -15.04
CA GLY A 458 -8.16 -9.25 -14.83
C GLY A 458 -8.54 -9.39 -13.35
N GLU A 459 -7.65 -9.87 -12.50
CA GLU A 459 -7.91 -10.05 -11.06
C GLU A 459 -8.28 -8.75 -10.35
N PRO A 460 -7.51 -7.64 -10.46
CA PRO A 460 -7.89 -6.38 -9.84
C PRO A 460 -9.20 -5.81 -10.38
N GLY A 461 -9.53 -6.04 -11.64
CA GLY A 461 -10.81 -5.64 -12.23
C GLY A 461 -12.00 -6.19 -11.46
N THR A 462 -11.97 -7.46 -11.10
CA THR A 462 -13.01 -8.10 -10.29
C THR A 462 -13.07 -7.54 -8.87
N GLN A 463 -11.93 -7.30 -8.22
CA GLN A 463 -11.86 -6.70 -6.88
C GLN A 463 -12.35 -5.25 -6.86
N LEU A 464 -12.01 -4.44 -7.86
CA LEU A 464 -12.47 -3.06 -7.98
C LEU A 464 -13.99 -2.97 -8.13
N THR A 465 -14.61 -3.90 -8.87
CA THR A 465 -16.08 -3.96 -8.99
C THR A 465 -16.75 -4.29 -7.65
N MET A 466 -16.18 -5.16 -6.85
CA MET A 466 -16.68 -5.47 -5.49
C MET A 466 -16.49 -4.29 -4.52
N ARG A 467 -15.44 -3.48 -4.66
CA ARG A 467 -15.17 -2.33 -3.78
C ARG A 467 -16.11 -1.15 -4.01
N THR A 468 -16.65 -0.94 -5.21
CA THR A 468 -17.62 0.12 -5.48
C THR A 468 -18.91 -0.02 -4.67
N PHE A 469 -19.27 -1.24 -4.27
CA PHE A 469 -20.39 -1.52 -3.37
C PHE A 469 -20.20 -0.93 -1.97
N HIS A 470 -18.98 -0.94 -1.43
CA HIS A 470 -18.70 -0.48 -0.07
C HIS A 470 -18.68 1.05 0.08
N THR A 471 -18.58 1.80 -1.01
CA THR A 471 -18.61 3.27 -0.98
C THR A 471 -20.03 3.86 -1.01
N GLY A 472 -21.05 3.03 -1.24
CA GLY A 472 -22.46 3.39 -1.07
C GLY A 472 -22.96 4.58 -1.91
N GLY A 473 -22.38 4.81 -3.09
CA GLY A 473 -22.79 5.91 -3.99
C GLY A 473 -22.32 7.31 -3.53
N ILE A 474 -21.31 7.36 -2.66
CA ILE A 474 -20.68 8.62 -2.26
C ILE A 474 -19.77 9.14 -3.38
N ALA A 475 -19.70 10.47 -3.49
CA ALA A 475 -18.81 11.15 -4.40
C ALA A 475 -17.36 10.74 -4.18
N GLY A 476 -16.82 9.98 -5.09
CA GLY A 476 -15.43 9.59 -5.17
C GLY A 476 -14.99 9.52 -6.63
N LYS A 477 -13.71 9.62 -6.91
CA LYS A 477 -13.20 9.35 -8.27
C LYS A 477 -13.57 7.93 -8.65
N ASP A 478 -14.21 7.75 -9.78
CA ASP A 478 -14.51 6.43 -10.35
C ASP A 478 -13.19 5.82 -10.84
N LEU A 479 -12.60 4.96 -10.01
CA LEU A 479 -11.34 4.28 -10.32
C LEU A 479 -11.47 3.24 -11.45
N ALA A 480 -12.70 2.89 -11.83
CA ALA A 480 -12.98 1.91 -12.86
C ALA A 480 -13.31 2.53 -14.24
N GLY A 481 -13.45 3.83 -14.31
CA GLY A 481 -13.81 4.57 -15.52
C GLY A 481 -12.68 5.39 -16.15
N GLY A 482 -11.45 5.27 -15.61
CA GLY A 482 -10.25 5.97 -16.09
C GLY A 482 -9.39 5.10 -17.00
#